data_8201581987cfc15aabbc2f8e9f239d4e
#
_entry.id   8201581987cfc15aabbc2f8e9f239d4e
#
_cell.length_a   1.000
_cell.length_b   1.000
_cell.length_c   1.000
_cell.angle_alpha   90.00
_cell.angle_beta   90.00
_cell.angle_gamma   90.00
#
_symmetry.space_group_name_H-M   'P 1'
#
loop_
_entity.id
_entity.type
_entity.pdbx_description
1 polymer ?
#
loop_
_entity_poly.entity_id
_entity_poly.type
_entity_poly.pdbx_seq_one_letter_code
_entity_poly.pdbx_strand_id
1 'polypeptide(L)'
;MEQDYLVNFLYLVQNLIARQVNLVKLEGEPREICGVDVAYKGEVGVAVVVCDGENQLVKKATGRVGFPYIPGLLFMREAPLMIRALQDLKPDLLLVDGHGIAHPRRSGIATVLGVLLNIPTIGVAKSRLVGEVVEENGVNYIVLNGEKVGVKVGKYYYSPGNLVSLDDVIKLSRMGYPRVLREADRLSKVYRNDLKLS
;
A
#
# COMPACT_ATOMS: atom_id res chain seq x y z
N MET A 1 9.16 19.84 -20.23
CA MET A 1 9.18 20.99 -19.28
C MET A 1 7.96 21.02 -18.34
N GLU A 2 6.69 21.00 -18.80
CA GLU A 2 5.53 21.01 -17.90
C GLU A 2 5.46 19.79 -16.94
N GLN A 3 5.86 18.63 -17.38
CA GLN A 3 5.88 17.42 -16.55
C GLN A 3 6.84 17.51 -15.37
N ASP A 4 7.94 18.26 -15.49
CA ASP A 4 8.95 18.40 -14.44
C ASP A 4 8.42 19.18 -13.24
N TYR A 5 7.64 20.24 -13.46
CA TYR A 5 7.08 21.06 -12.37
C TYR A 5 6.06 20.27 -11.55
N LEU A 6 5.18 19.49 -12.21
CA LEU A 6 4.21 18.66 -11.52
C LEU A 6 4.89 17.56 -10.71
N VAL A 7 5.88 16.88 -11.29
CA VAL A 7 6.65 15.83 -10.59
C VAL A 7 7.36 16.40 -9.37
N ASN A 8 8.01 17.56 -9.50
CA ASN A 8 8.68 18.23 -8.38
C ASN A 8 7.69 18.63 -7.28
N PHE A 9 6.52 19.15 -7.65
CA PHE A 9 5.46 19.45 -6.69
C PHE A 9 5.00 18.17 -5.95
N LEU A 10 4.80 17.06 -6.67
CA LEU A 10 4.40 15.79 -6.06
C LEU A 10 5.47 15.22 -5.12
N TYR A 11 6.74 15.44 -5.42
CA TYR A 11 7.82 15.09 -4.50
C TYR A 11 7.77 15.90 -3.20
N LEU A 12 7.43 17.19 -3.27
CA LEU A 12 7.21 18.01 -2.07
C LEU A 12 6.01 17.53 -1.27
N VAL A 13 4.91 17.16 -1.93
CA VAL A 13 3.74 16.55 -1.28
C VAL A 13 4.10 15.25 -0.57
N GLN A 14 4.86 14.36 -1.22
CA GLN A 14 5.33 13.12 -0.58
C GLN A 14 6.23 13.38 0.62
N ASN A 15 7.14 14.36 0.53
CA ASN A 15 7.99 14.73 1.66
C ASN A 15 7.17 15.30 2.84
N LEU A 16 6.10 16.04 2.56
CA LEU A 16 5.18 16.52 3.59
C LEU A 16 4.44 15.34 4.25
N ILE A 17 3.91 14.42 3.47
CA ILE A 17 3.25 13.20 3.96
C ILE A 17 4.22 12.37 4.82
N ALA A 18 5.45 12.18 4.37
CA ALA A 18 6.45 11.42 5.10
C ALA A 18 6.74 11.99 6.50
N ARG A 19 6.66 13.32 6.67
CA ARG A 19 6.81 13.99 7.97
C ARG A 19 5.64 13.77 8.92
N GLN A 20 4.48 13.36 8.43
CA GLN A 20 3.28 13.05 9.21
C GLN A 20 3.20 11.57 9.62
N VAL A 21 4.12 10.74 9.13
CA VAL A 21 4.15 9.32 9.47
C VAL A 21 4.43 9.15 10.97
N ASN A 22 3.59 8.35 11.62
CA ASN A 22 3.75 7.96 12.99
C ASN A 22 3.92 6.44 13.07
N LEU A 23 5.12 5.98 13.44
CA LEU A 23 5.43 4.55 13.57
C LEU A 23 5.28 4.16 15.04
N VAL A 24 4.10 3.71 15.40
CA VAL A 24 3.75 3.25 16.74
C VAL A 24 3.29 1.80 16.71
N LYS A 25 3.50 1.09 17.80
CA LYS A 25 3.00 -0.28 17.91
C LYS A 25 1.48 -0.33 17.89
N LEU A 26 0.91 -1.32 17.20
CA LEU A 26 -0.52 -1.57 17.20
C LEU A 26 -1.04 -1.82 18.63
N GLU A 27 -2.19 -1.25 18.94
CA GLU A 27 -2.90 -1.49 20.19
C GLU A 27 -3.68 -2.81 20.11
N GLY A 28 -3.01 -3.91 20.47
CA GLY A 28 -3.61 -5.25 20.44
C GLY A 28 -3.62 -5.89 19.05
N GLU A 29 -4.39 -6.97 18.91
CA GLU A 29 -4.56 -7.67 17.64
C GLU A 29 -5.68 -7.00 16.83
N PRO A 30 -5.43 -6.64 15.54
CA PRO A 30 -6.46 -6.06 14.69
C PRO A 30 -7.58 -7.10 14.46
N ARG A 31 -8.83 -6.68 14.66
CA ARG A 31 -10.03 -7.53 14.48
C ARG A 31 -10.52 -7.50 13.04
N GLU A 32 -10.49 -6.32 12.42
CA GLU A 32 -10.84 -6.13 11.02
C GLU A 32 -9.60 -5.76 10.23
N ILE A 33 -9.15 -6.70 9.39
CA ILE A 33 -8.04 -6.50 8.46
C ILE A 33 -8.60 -6.41 7.06
N CYS A 34 -8.31 -5.31 6.36
CA CYS A 34 -8.67 -5.16 4.96
C CYS A 34 -7.42 -5.18 4.06
N GLY A 35 -7.58 -5.70 2.85
CA GLY A 35 -6.59 -5.62 1.78
C GLY A 35 -7.14 -4.84 0.60
N VAL A 36 -6.32 -4.02 -0.05
CA VAL A 36 -6.69 -3.23 -1.22
C VAL A 36 -5.70 -3.40 -2.35
N ASP A 37 -6.21 -3.58 -3.56
CA ASP A 37 -5.45 -3.69 -4.81
C ASP A 37 -6.17 -3.03 -5.97
N VAL A 38 -5.43 -2.66 -7.03
CA VAL A 38 -5.97 -2.05 -8.25
C VAL A 38 -5.53 -2.81 -9.49
N ALA A 39 -6.47 -3.13 -10.37
CA ALA A 39 -6.19 -3.66 -11.69
C ALA A 39 -6.64 -2.67 -12.78
N TYR A 40 -5.98 -2.72 -13.94
CA TYR A 40 -6.21 -1.77 -15.04
C TYR A 40 -6.61 -2.46 -16.34
N LYS A 41 -7.49 -1.79 -17.08
CA LYS A 41 -7.78 -2.07 -18.50
C LYS A 41 -7.71 -0.74 -19.26
N GLY A 42 -6.63 -0.55 -20.01
CA GLY A 42 -6.32 0.76 -20.59
C GLY A 42 -6.18 1.84 -19.50
N GLU A 43 -6.92 2.91 -19.64
CA GLU A 43 -6.94 4.03 -18.67
C GLU A 43 -7.98 3.86 -17.55
N VAL A 44 -8.68 2.73 -17.49
CA VAL A 44 -9.68 2.47 -16.46
C VAL A 44 -9.08 1.56 -15.38
N GLY A 45 -9.10 2.03 -14.13
CA GLY A 45 -8.70 1.27 -12.96
C GLY A 45 -9.92 0.72 -12.20
N VAL A 46 -9.75 -0.44 -11.59
CA VAL A 46 -10.69 -1.06 -10.65
C VAL A 46 -9.96 -1.31 -9.34
N ALA A 47 -10.27 -0.54 -8.32
CA ALA A 47 -9.82 -0.79 -6.95
C ALA A 47 -10.80 -1.75 -6.27
N VAL A 48 -10.25 -2.74 -5.56
CA VAL A 48 -11.03 -3.69 -4.75
C VAL A 48 -10.48 -3.72 -3.34
N VAL A 49 -11.38 -3.60 -2.38
CA VAL A 49 -11.12 -3.80 -0.95
C VAL A 49 -11.79 -5.09 -0.51
N VAL A 50 -11.04 -5.93 0.17
CA VAL A 50 -11.54 -7.15 0.83
C VAL A 50 -11.21 -7.06 2.30
N CYS A 51 -12.21 -7.16 3.16
CA CYS A 51 -12.02 -7.18 4.60
C CYS A 51 -12.34 -8.57 5.17
N ASP A 52 -11.47 -9.02 6.08
CA ASP A 52 -11.72 -10.18 6.94
C ASP A 52 -12.36 -9.70 8.25
N GLY A 53 -13.44 -10.33 8.65
CA GLY A 53 -14.19 -10.07 9.87
C GLY A 53 -15.19 -11.22 10.07
N GLU A 54 -16.20 -11.03 10.91
CA GLU A 54 -17.27 -12.02 11.09
C GLU A 54 -17.97 -12.36 9.78
N ASN A 55 -18.08 -11.36 8.86
CA ASN A 55 -18.54 -11.54 7.49
C ASN A 55 -17.54 -10.91 6.54
N GLN A 56 -17.08 -11.66 5.53
CA GLN A 56 -16.23 -11.12 4.49
C GLN A 56 -16.95 -9.98 3.75
N LEU A 57 -16.35 -8.78 3.76
CA LEU A 57 -16.85 -7.62 3.03
C LEU A 57 -15.99 -7.38 1.79
N VAL A 58 -16.64 -7.14 0.65
CA VAL A 58 -15.98 -6.73 -0.59
C VAL A 58 -16.58 -5.41 -1.08
N LYS A 59 -15.73 -4.41 -1.29
CA LYS A 59 -16.10 -3.14 -1.94
C LYS A 59 -15.24 -2.92 -3.18
N LYS A 60 -15.76 -2.20 -4.17
CA LYS A 60 -15.01 -1.82 -5.37
C LYS A 60 -15.31 -0.39 -5.79
N ALA A 61 -14.32 0.22 -6.43
CA ALA A 61 -14.46 1.47 -7.14
C ALA A 61 -13.84 1.37 -8.53
N THR A 62 -14.47 1.99 -9.51
CA THR A 62 -13.98 2.02 -10.88
C THR A 62 -13.89 3.47 -11.34
N GLY A 63 -12.84 3.81 -12.08
CA GLY A 63 -12.67 5.16 -12.60
C GLY A 63 -11.52 5.29 -13.60
N ARG A 64 -11.53 6.39 -14.36
CA ARG A 64 -10.39 6.72 -15.23
C ARG A 64 -9.18 7.12 -14.40
N VAL A 65 -8.02 6.66 -14.84
CA VAL A 65 -6.72 6.96 -14.26
C VAL A 65 -5.93 7.75 -15.30
N GLY A 66 -6.00 9.08 -15.21
CA GLY A 66 -5.35 9.98 -16.15
C GLY A 66 -3.87 10.23 -15.88
N PHE A 67 -3.36 9.86 -14.71
CA PHE A 67 -1.96 10.07 -14.38
C PHE A 67 -1.08 8.94 -14.95
N PRO A 68 0.06 9.26 -15.65
CA PRO A 68 0.94 8.24 -16.19
C PRO A 68 1.63 7.44 -15.08
N TYR A 69 2.10 6.22 -15.41
CA TYR A 69 2.94 5.48 -14.47
C TYR A 69 4.32 6.14 -14.40
N ILE A 70 4.66 6.65 -13.22
CA ILE A 70 5.98 7.20 -12.89
C ILE A 70 6.47 6.47 -11.65
N PRO A 71 7.62 5.76 -11.70
CA PRO A 71 8.18 5.09 -10.54
C PRO A 71 8.31 6.03 -9.34
N GLY A 72 7.82 5.58 -8.18
CA GLY A 72 7.78 6.40 -6.97
C GLY A 72 6.60 7.38 -6.88
N LEU A 73 5.71 7.44 -7.88
CA LEU A 73 4.48 8.26 -7.87
C LEU A 73 3.22 7.42 -8.09
N LEU A 74 3.26 6.12 -7.75
CA LEU A 74 2.13 5.21 -7.92
C LEU A 74 0.86 5.70 -7.21
N PHE A 75 1.01 6.37 -6.08
CA PHE A 75 -0.11 6.90 -5.32
C PHE A 75 -1.03 7.81 -6.13
N MET A 76 -0.49 8.57 -7.11
CA MET A 76 -1.30 9.43 -7.97
C MET A 76 -2.24 8.65 -8.88
N ARG A 77 -1.85 7.43 -9.24
CA ARG A 77 -2.68 6.55 -10.08
C ARG A 77 -3.74 5.80 -9.28
N GLU A 78 -3.37 5.31 -8.11
CA GLU A 78 -4.13 4.29 -7.39
C GLU A 78 -4.83 4.81 -6.14
N ALA A 79 -4.20 5.72 -5.37
CA ALA A 79 -4.78 6.19 -4.12
C ALA A 79 -6.18 6.81 -4.27
N PRO A 80 -6.51 7.61 -5.31
CA PRO A 80 -7.86 8.14 -5.45
C PRO A 80 -8.92 7.04 -5.58
N LEU A 81 -8.64 5.97 -6.34
CA LEU A 81 -9.56 4.84 -6.48
C LEU A 81 -9.64 4.00 -5.22
N MET A 82 -8.50 3.75 -4.55
CA MET A 82 -8.45 3.02 -3.29
C MET A 82 -9.25 3.75 -2.20
N ILE A 83 -9.09 5.08 -2.07
CA ILE A 83 -9.84 5.91 -1.12
C ILE A 83 -11.34 5.80 -1.41
N ARG A 84 -11.74 5.85 -2.68
CA ARG A 84 -13.16 5.70 -3.06
C ARG A 84 -13.70 4.31 -2.71
N ALA A 85 -12.91 3.26 -2.89
CA ALA A 85 -13.30 1.89 -2.52
C ALA A 85 -13.35 1.70 -1.00
N LEU A 86 -12.52 2.42 -0.24
CA LEU A 86 -12.47 2.42 1.22
C LEU A 86 -13.53 3.30 1.87
N GLN A 87 -14.30 4.08 1.10
CA GLN A 87 -15.30 5.00 1.64
C GLN A 87 -16.19 4.28 2.66
N ASP A 88 -16.38 4.92 3.82
CA ASP A 88 -17.15 4.42 4.97
C ASP A 88 -16.54 3.20 5.69
N LEU A 89 -15.32 2.77 5.32
CA LEU A 89 -14.57 1.73 6.03
C LEU A 89 -13.51 2.36 6.94
N LYS A 90 -13.38 1.80 8.13
CA LYS A 90 -12.31 2.17 9.09
C LYS A 90 -11.70 0.88 9.65
N PRO A 91 -10.91 0.15 8.85
CA PRO A 91 -10.29 -1.09 9.31
C PRO A 91 -9.29 -0.82 10.44
N ASP A 92 -9.12 -1.79 11.33
CA ASP A 92 -8.08 -1.75 12.34
C ASP A 92 -6.68 -1.83 11.73
N LEU A 93 -6.58 -2.47 10.55
CA LEU A 93 -5.36 -2.54 9.74
C LEU A 93 -5.70 -2.66 8.25
N LEU A 94 -5.12 -1.76 7.45
CA LEU A 94 -5.20 -1.83 5.99
C LEU A 94 -3.88 -2.34 5.40
N LEU A 95 -3.95 -3.42 4.64
CA LEU A 95 -2.87 -3.95 3.83
C LEU A 95 -3.01 -3.45 2.39
N VAL A 96 -1.95 -2.89 1.84
CA VAL A 96 -1.95 -2.24 0.53
C VAL A 96 -0.98 -2.95 -0.40
N ASP A 97 -1.41 -3.34 -1.61
CA ASP A 97 -0.49 -3.83 -2.64
C ASP A 97 0.40 -2.66 -3.12
N GLY A 98 1.59 -2.57 -2.55
CA GLY A 98 2.55 -1.50 -2.79
C GLY A 98 3.44 -1.25 -1.58
N HIS A 99 4.23 -0.19 -1.65
CA HIS A 99 5.20 0.15 -0.61
C HIS A 99 4.61 1.11 0.44
N GLY A 100 5.10 0.95 1.69
CA GLY A 100 4.99 1.95 2.75
C GLY A 100 6.20 2.88 2.76
N ILE A 101 6.90 2.96 3.90
CA ILE A 101 8.11 3.81 4.05
C ILE A 101 9.34 3.27 3.31
N ALA A 102 9.31 2.02 2.80
CA ALA A 102 10.35 1.49 1.90
C ALA A 102 10.23 2.14 0.51
N HIS A 103 10.45 3.45 0.44
CA HIS A 103 10.21 4.30 -0.70
C HIS A 103 11.29 5.43 -0.74
N PRO A 104 11.69 5.96 -1.93
CA PRO A 104 12.73 6.99 -2.02
C PRO A 104 12.49 8.21 -1.14
N ARG A 105 11.24 8.62 -0.98
CA ARG A 105 10.78 9.73 -0.14
C ARG A 105 10.00 9.26 1.10
N ARG A 106 10.16 7.98 1.49
CA ARG A 106 9.48 7.37 2.65
C ARG A 106 7.94 7.53 2.60
N SER A 107 7.38 7.65 1.41
CA SER A 107 5.97 7.96 1.17
C SER A 107 5.43 7.15 -0.01
N GLY A 108 5.47 5.82 0.10
CA GLY A 108 4.80 4.91 -0.81
C GLY A 108 3.27 4.97 -0.63
N ILE A 109 2.54 4.26 -1.49
CA ILE A 109 1.07 4.33 -1.51
C ILE A 109 0.43 3.93 -0.17
N ALA A 110 0.97 2.94 0.54
CA ALA A 110 0.45 2.56 1.86
C ALA A 110 0.66 3.68 2.90
N THR A 111 1.77 4.40 2.82
CA THR A 111 2.03 5.57 3.66
C THR A 111 1.06 6.70 3.34
N VAL A 112 0.86 7.01 2.05
CA VAL A 112 -0.08 8.04 1.61
C VAL A 112 -1.49 7.75 2.13
N LEU A 113 -2.00 6.54 1.93
CA LEU A 113 -3.32 6.14 2.42
C LEU A 113 -3.41 6.22 3.95
N GLY A 114 -2.39 5.70 4.65
CA GLY A 114 -2.37 5.67 6.11
C GLY A 114 -2.37 7.06 6.75
N VAL A 115 -1.63 8.01 6.17
CA VAL A 115 -1.59 9.40 6.64
C VAL A 115 -2.89 10.14 6.29
N LEU A 116 -3.35 10.05 5.04
CA LEU A 116 -4.56 10.75 4.58
C LEU A 116 -5.83 10.28 5.28
N LEU A 117 -5.94 8.98 5.55
CA LEU A 117 -7.13 8.38 6.18
C LEU A 117 -6.98 8.25 7.70
N ASN A 118 -5.79 8.52 8.24
CA ASN A 118 -5.44 8.35 9.66
C ASN A 118 -5.78 6.94 10.18
N ILE A 119 -5.33 5.91 9.46
CA ILE A 119 -5.52 4.49 9.79
C ILE A 119 -4.19 3.74 9.78
N PRO A 120 -4.08 2.63 10.54
CA PRO A 120 -2.92 1.74 10.47
C PRO A 120 -2.78 1.11 9.09
N THR A 121 -1.59 1.22 8.47
CA THR A 121 -1.35 0.66 7.14
C THR A 121 0.00 -0.05 7.04
N ILE A 122 0.03 -1.14 6.29
CA ILE A 122 1.24 -1.86 5.89
C ILE A 122 1.23 -2.02 4.37
N GLY A 123 2.34 -1.67 3.73
CA GLY A 123 2.56 -1.96 2.32
C GLY A 123 3.15 -3.37 2.14
N VAL A 124 2.61 -4.12 1.18
CA VAL A 124 3.10 -5.44 0.76
C VAL A 124 3.33 -5.42 -0.73
N ALA A 125 4.59 -5.30 -1.14
CA ALA A 125 4.98 -5.18 -2.55
C ALA A 125 5.56 -6.48 -3.10
N LYS A 126 5.44 -6.67 -4.41
CA LYS A 126 5.93 -7.85 -5.15
C LYS A 126 7.36 -7.66 -5.67
N SER A 127 7.90 -6.45 -5.61
CA SER A 127 9.26 -6.10 -6.04
C SER A 127 9.88 -5.06 -5.11
N ARG A 128 11.21 -5.04 -5.05
CA ARG A 128 11.94 -4.02 -4.29
C ARG A 128 11.98 -2.70 -5.07
N LEU A 129 11.68 -1.60 -4.39
CA LEU A 129 11.75 -0.25 -4.96
C LEU A 129 13.04 0.47 -4.55
N VAL A 130 13.46 0.31 -3.29
CA VAL A 130 14.64 1.01 -2.72
C VAL A 130 15.40 0.15 -1.75
N GLY A 131 16.56 0.64 -1.33
CA GLY A 131 17.38 0.05 -0.29
C GLY A 131 18.05 -1.26 -0.72
N GLU A 132 18.68 -1.90 0.22
CA GLU A 132 19.28 -3.22 0.09
C GLU A 132 18.68 -4.19 1.11
N VAL A 133 18.78 -5.48 0.84
CA VAL A 133 18.31 -6.51 1.77
C VAL A 133 19.50 -6.98 2.59
N VAL A 134 19.41 -6.79 3.92
CA VAL A 134 20.45 -7.19 4.88
C VAL A 134 19.85 -8.19 5.85
N GLU A 135 20.47 -9.36 5.97
CA GLU A 135 20.07 -10.38 6.94
C GLU A 135 20.68 -10.05 8.32
N GLU A 136 19.84 -10.06 9.35
CA GLU A 136 20.25 -9.88 10.73
C GLU A 136 19.34 -10.71 11.64
N ASN A 137 19.93 -11.63 12.41
CA ASN A 137 19.22 -12.52 13.35
C ASN A 137 18.05 -13.30 12.71
N GLY A 138 18.23 -13.78 11.47
CA GLY A 138 17.22 -14.54 10.74
C GLY A 138 16.11 -13.69 10.11
N VAL A 139 16.23 -12.36 10.13
CA VAL A 139 15.31 -11.42 9.50
C VAL A 139 16.02 -10.71 8.34
N ASN A 140 15.40 -10.74 7.15
CA ASN A 140 15.90 -10.00 6.00
C ASN A 140 15.30 -8.58 5.99
N TYR A 141 16.04 -7.62 6.52
CA TYR A 141 15.62 -6.22 6.56
C TYR A 141 15.83 -5.52 5.21
N ILE A 142 14.92 -4.62 4.87
CA ILE A 142 15.13 -3.62 3.83
C ILE A 142 15.78 -2.42 4.52
N VAL A 143 17.03 -2.10 4.13
CA VAL A 143 17.80 -1.01 4.71
C VAL A 143 17.92 0.12 3.69
N LEU A 144 17.52 1.32 4.07
CA LEU A 144 17.62 2.54 3.26
C LEU A 144 18.34 3.62 4.07
N ASN A 145 19.48 4.08 3.57
CA ASN A 145 20.30 5.10 4.24
C ASN A 145 20.65 4.74 5.72
N GLY A 146 20.94 3.46 5.96
CA GLY A 146 21.28 2.94 7.30
C GLY A 146 20.07 2.67 8.20
N GLU A 147 18.84 2.94 7.78
CA GLU A 147 17.63 2.69 8.55
C GLU A 147 16.88 1.46 8.04
N LYS A 148 16.35 0.66 8.95
CA LYS A 148 15.47 -0.48 8.64
C LYS A 148 14.07 0.05 8.32
N VAL A 149 13.68 -0.02 7.04
CA VAL A 149 12.41 0.52 6.53
C VAL A 149 11.39 -0.56 6.19
N GLY A 150 11.73 -1.82 6.34
CA GLY A 150 10.84 -2.95 6.06
C GLY A 150 11.57 -4.27 6.16
N VAL A 151 10.89 -5.33 5.72
CA VAL A 151 11.43 -6.70 5.68
C VAL A 151 11.05 -7.39 4.38
N LYS A 152 11.92 -8.34 3.96
CA LYS A 152 11.66 -9.24 2.84
C LYS A 152 11.35 -10.64 3.37
N VAL A 153 10.20 -11.20 2.98
CA VAL A 153 9.84 -12.59 3.27
C VAL A 153 9.46 -13.30 1.97
N GLY A 154 10.20 -14.33 1.62
CA GLY A 154 10.08 -14.98 0.31
C GLY A 154 10.31 -13.98 -0.82
N LYS A 155 9.32 -13.82 -1.70
CA LYS A 155 9.37 -12.86 -2.83
C LYS A 155 8.72 -11.51 -2.52
N TYR A 156 8.18 -11.31 -1.32
CA TYR A 156 7.42 -10.12 -0.95
C TYR A 156 8.23 -9.17 -0.06
N TYR A 157 7.90 -7.88 -0.16
CA TYR A 157 8.54 -6.78 0.56
C TYR A 157 7.49 -6.07 1.39
N TYR A 158 7.63 -6.13 2.72
CA TYR A 158 6.70 -5.56 3.68
C TYR A 158 7.31 -4.30 4.30
N SER A 159 6.54 -3.24 4.39
CA SER A 159 6.99 -2.01 5.07
C SER A 159 5.85 -1.31 5.79
N PRO A 160 6.13 -0.66 6.94
CA PRO A 160 5.14 0.17 7.60
C PRO A 160 4.63 1.26 6.66
N GLY A 161 3.36 1.58 6.73
CA GLY A 161 2.80 2.76 6.08
C GLY A 161 2.63 3.90 7.09
N ASN A 162 1.71 3.75 8.03
CA ASN A 162 1.42 4.68 9.10
C ASN A 162 0.78 3.94 10.29
N LEU A 163 0.92 4.45 11.52
CA LEU A 163 0.33 3.92 12.75
C LEU A 163 0.61 2.43 13.01
N VAL A 164 1.73 1.93 12.52
CA VAL A 164 2.24 0.58 12.78
C VAL A 164 3.75 0.64 12.99
N SER A 165 4.29 -0.26 13.81
CA SER A 165 5.73 -0.40 14.01
C SER A 165 6.35 -1.40 13.02
N LEU A 166 7.69 -1.38 12.91
CA LEU A 166 8.40 -2.41 12.14
C LEU A 166 8.23 -3.81 12.77
N ASP A 167 8.10 -3.90 14.10
CA ASP A 167 7.85 -5.17 14.77
C ASP A 167 6.49 -5.77 14.41
N ASP A 168 5.44 -4.93 14.29
CA ASP A 168 4.13 -5.37 13.80
C ASP A 168 4.22 -5.91 12.38
N VAL A 169 5.00 -5.24 11.52
CA VAL A 169 5.25 -5.69 10.14
C VAL A 169 5.99 -7.03 10.12
N ILE A 170 7.02 -7.20 10.96
CA ILE A 170 7.76 -8.48 11.08
C ILE A 170 6.80 -9.58 11.50
N LYS A 171 5.98 -9.34 12.53
CA LYS A 171 4.99 -10.30 13.02
C LYS A 171 4.01 -10.72 11.93
N LEU A 172 3.42 -9.75 11.22
CA LEU A 172 2.49 -10.03 10.12
C LEU A 172 3.15 -10.80 8.99
N SER A 173 4.37 -10.41 8.58
CA SER A 173 5.07 -11.01 7.45
C SER A 173 5.37 -12.50 7.65
N ARG A 174 5.54 -12.97 8.89
CA ARG A 174 5.75 -14.38 9.24
C ARG A 174 4.52 -15.26 9.02
N MET A 175 3.32 -14.65 8.94
CA MET A 175 2.08 -15.36 8.64
C MET A 175 1.92 -15.67 7.14
N GLY A 176 2.87 -15.24 6.30
CA GLY A 176 2.84 -15.41 4.85
C GLY A 176 2.07 -14.30 4.13
N TYR A 177 1.85 -14.50 2.82
CA TYR A 177 1.15 -13.50 2.01
C TYR A 177 -0.32 -13.37 2.43
N PRO A 178 -0.80 -12.17 2.77
CA PRO A 178 -2.12 -11.97 3.36
C PRO A 178 -3.26 -12.41 2.45
N ARG A 179 -4.24 -13.16 3.01
CA ARG A 179 -5.39 -13.65 2.28
C ARG A 179 -6.22 -12.52 1.67
N VAL A 180 -6.44 -11.44 2.42
CA VAL A 180 -7.22 -10.28 1.96
C VAL A 180 -6.59 -9.59 0.73
N LEU A 181 -5.24 -9.52 0.66
CA LEU A 181 -4.56 -9.01 -0.53
C LEU A 181 -4.64 -9.96 -1.72
N ARG A 182 -4.54 -11.27 -1.47
CA ARG A 182 -4.70 -12.29 -2.53
C ARG A 182 -6.09 -12.22 -3.15
N GLU A 183 -7.13 -12.07 -2.33
CA GLU A 183 -8.50 -11.93 -2.79
C GLU A 183 -8.74 -10.58 -3.48
N ALA A 184 -8.19 -9.48 -2.97
CA ALA A 184 -8.27 -8.17 -3.62
C ALA A 184 -7.61 -8.19 -5.01
N ASP A 185 -6.40 -8.76 -5.14
CA ASP A 185 -5.70 -8.95 -6.43
C ASP A 185 -6.53 -9.82 -7.39
N ARG A 186 -7.08 -10.94 -6.91
CA ARG A 186 -7.92 -11.82 -7.72
C ARG A 186 -9.18 -11.11 -8.22
N LEU A 187 -9.92 -10.47 -7.32
CA LEU A 187 -11.19 -9.81 -7.64
C LEU A 187 -11.00 -8.54 -8.49
N SER A 188 -9.92 -7.77 -8.27
CA SER A 188 -9.62 -6.62 -9.10
C SER A 188 -9.43 -7.02 -10.57
N LYS A 189 -8.76 -8.15 -10.82
CA LYS A 189 -8.58 -8.72 -12.16
C LYS A 189 -9.87 -9.25 -12.76
N VAL A 190 -10.73 -9.91 -11.98
CA VAL A 190 -12.04 -10.37 -12.42
C VAL A 190 -12.90 -9.19 -12.85
N TYR A 191 -13.09 -8.20 -11.98
CA TYR A 191 -13.90 -7.02 -12.29
C TYR A 191 -13.32 -6.18 -13.42
N ARG A 192 -11.99 -6.11 -13.55
CA ARG A 192 -11.33 -5.48 -14.70
C ARG A 192 -11.71 -6.16 -16.02
N ASN A 193 -11.78 -7.50 -16.06
CA ASN A 193 -12.13 -8.23 -17.28
C ASN A 193 -13.58 -8.03 -17.68
N ASP A 194 -14.47 -7.79 -16.71
CA ASP A 194 -15.89 -7.53 -16.94
C ASP A 194 -16.15 -6.09 -17.44
N LEU A 195 -15.14 -5.20 -17.45
CA LEU A 195 -15.29 -3.86 -17.98
C LEU A 195 -15.56 -3.91 -19.49
N LYS A 196 -16.74 -3.41 -19.89
CA LYS A 196 -17.01 -3.07 -21.28
C LYS A 196 -16.38 -1.71 -21.56
N LEU A 197 -15.29 -1.69 -22.32
CA LEU A 197 -14.74 -0.44 -22.85
C LEU A 197 -15.65 0.01 -24.00
N SER A 198 -16.43 1.04 -23.77
CA SER A 198 -17.18 1.76 -24.84
C SER A 198 -16.25 2.72 -25.55
#